data_8616ff370d42b3d48c023effcaf5b9c3
#
_entry.id   8616ff370d42b3d48c023effcaf5b9c3
#
_cell.length_a   1.000
_cell.length_b   1.000
_cell.length_c   1.000
_cell.angle_alpha   90.00
_cell.angle_beta   90.00
_cell.angle_gamma   90.00
#
_symmetry.space_group_name_H-M   'P 1'
#
loop_
_entity.id
_entity.type
_entity.pdbx_description
1 polymer ?
#
loop_
_entity_poly.entity_id
_entity_poly.type
_entity_poly.pdbx_seq_one_letter_code
_entity_poly.pdbx_strand_id
1 'polypeptide(L)'
;KQFIEIETPILTKATPEGARDYLVPSRTQKGDFFALPQSPQLFKQLIMMSGFDKYYQVARCFRDEDLRADRQPEFTQLDIEMSFVDQEEVRDVMETMVKNLFEEVLSYQFESEFEKITYRDAMHRYGSDHPHMGIDLELQDVSDLMTDVEFKVFSGPANASDSRVACLKLERASDITRKQIDNYTAFVGEYGAKGLAYIKVQDIGQGPQGLQSPILKFLDESTISALIERLNPQDGDVIFFGADKSNIVNASLGALRVKLAEDFNLIKEGWFPVWVVDFPMFHWDSKEKRWVSEHHPFTSPINSSHDALIEN
;
A
#
# COMPACT_ATOMS: atom_id res chain seq x y z
N LYS A 1 19.40 24.87 -2.82
CA LYS A 1 18.87 24.39 -4.13
C LYS A 1 17.91 25.40 -4.80
N GLN A 2 17.98 26.68 -4.45
CA GLN A 2 17.21 27.78 -5.07
C GLN A 2 15.68 27.69 -4.91
N PHE A 3 15.17 27.00 -3.90
CA PHE A 3 13.76 27.09 -3.54
C PHE A 3 13.46 28.40 -2.85
N ILE A 4 12.30 28.97 -3.13
CA ILE A 4 11.81 30.20 -2.49
C ILE A 4 10.68 29.81 -1.54
N GLU A 5 10.77 30.26 -0.29
CA GLU A 5 9.72 30.09 0.69
C GLU A 5 8.66 31.17 0.50
N ILE A 6 7.41 30.77 0.33
CA ILE A 6 6.28 31.69 0.15
C ILE A 6 5.12 31.20 1.00
N GLU A 7 4.70 32.00 1.98
CA GLU A 7 3.47 31.75 2.75
C GLU A 7 2.23 32.08 1.92
N THR A 8 1.23 31.22 2.06
CA THR A 8 -0.06 31.36 1.36
C THR A 8 -1.19 31.60 2.36
N PRO A 9 -2.30 32.24 1.94
CA PRO A 9 -3.45 32.47 2.82
C PRO A 9 -4.08 31.19 3.35
N ILE A 10 -4.48 31.22 4.64
CA ILE A 10 -5.22 30.11 5.28
C ILE A 10 -6.73 30.24 5.07
N LEU A 11 -7.28 31.47 5.11
CA LEU A 11 -8.69 31.68 4.74
C LEU A 11 -8.81 31.75 3.23
N THR A 12 -9.32 30.69 2.63
CA THR A 12 -9.37 30.51 1.18
C THR A 12 -10.74 30.03 0.71
N LYS A 13 -10.85 29.73 -0.57
CA LYS A 13 -12.02 29.09 -1.17
C LYS A 13 -11.87 27.56 -1.09
N ALA A 14 -13.00 26.85 -0.94
CA ALA A 14 -13.05 25.41 -1.04
C ALA A 14 -12.44 24.90 -2.35
N THR A 15 -11.62 23.84 -2.27
CA THR A 15 -10.97 23.20 -3.41
C THR A 15 -11.26 21.70 -3.43
N PRO A 16 -11.42 21.07 -4.61
CA PRO A 16 -11.72 19.65 -4.70
C PRO A 16 -10.46 18.79 -4.53
N GLU A 17 -9.97 18.65 -3.30
CA GLU A 17 -8.73 17.92 -2.98
C GLU A 17 -8.96 16.55 -2.32
N GLY A 18 -10.19 16.03 -2.34
CA GLY A 18 -10.50 14.67 -1.88
C GLY A 18 -11.07 14.57 -0.46
N ALA A 19 -10.63 15.41 0.50
CA ALA A 19 -11.22 15.48 1.84
C ALA A 19 -12.37 16.50 1.89
N ARG A 20 -13.10 16.54 3.01
CA ARG A 20 -14.03 17.63 3.29
C ARG A 20 -13.29 18.83 3.86
N ASP A 21 -13.80 20.03 3.51
CA ASP A 21 -13.25 21.29 4.00
C ASP A 21 -13.83 21.66 5.36
N TYR A 22 -12.99 22.20 6.25
CA TYR A 22 -13.48 22.97 7.40
C TYR A 22 -13.90 24.34 6.94
N LEU A 23 -15.13 24.76 7.29
CA LEU A 23 -15.71 26.02 6.87
C LEU A 23 -15.65 27.06 8.00
N VAL A 24 -15.28 28.30 7.62
CA VAL A 24 -15.29 29.46 8.52
C VAL A 24 -16.33 30.45 8.02
N PRO A 25 -17.42 30.75 8.75
CA PRO A 25 -18.43 31.71 8.32
C PRO A 25 -17.87 33.09 8.09
N SER A 26 -18.27 33.71 6.96
CA SER A 26 -17.93 35.11 6.68
C SER A 26 -18.75 36.05 7.56
N ARG A 27 -18.08 36.95 8.31
CA ARG A 27 -18.76 37.96 9.10
C ARG A 27 -19.40 39.07 8.25
N THR A 28 -18.81 39.33 7.08
CA THR A 28 -19.18 40.48 6.22
C THR A 28 -20.18 40.08 5.12
N GLN A 29 -20.21 38.81 4.74
CA GLN A 29 -21.08 38.29 3.69
C GLN A 29 -21.98 37.19 4.26
N LYS A 30 -23.27 37.49 4.43
CA LYS A 30 -24.23 36.52 4.99
C LYS A 30 -24.45 35.36 4.02
N GLY A 31 -24.25 34.14 4.54
CA GLY A 31 -24.41 32.91 3.75
C GLY A 31 -23.15 32.43 3.06
N ASP A 32 -22.07 33.23 3.07
CA ASP A 32 -20.79 32.85 2.53
C ASP A 32 -19.82 32.31 3.58
N PHE A 33 -18.92 31.45 3.14
CA PHE A 33 -17.92 30.78 3.98
C PHE A 33 -16.55 30.83 3.33
N PHE A 34 -15.53 30.97 4.16
CA PHE A 34 -14.18 30.58 3.81
C PHE A 34 -14.00 29.08 4.07
N ALA A 35 -13.07 28.47 3.37
CA ALA A 35 -12.57 27.15 3.68
C ALA A 35 -11.14 27.24 4.27
N LEU A 36 -10.83 26.35 5.21
CA LEU A 36 -9.45 26.13 5.62
C LEU A 36 -8.75 25.23 4.58
N PRO A 37 -7.48 25.46 4.21
CA PRO A 37 -6.84 24.75 3.12
C PRO A 37 -6.54 23.31 3.47
N GLN A 38 -6.86 22.40 2.59
CA GLN A 38 -6.39 21.00 2.66
C GLN A 38 -4.92 20.89 2.27
N SER A 39 -4.47 21.76 1.37
CA SER A 39 -3.10 22.06 0.97
C SER A 39 -3.07 23.43 0.27
N PRO A 40 -1.91 24.05 0.05
CA PRO A 40 -1.80 25.30 -0.70
C PRO A 40 -1.88 25.09 -2.23
N GLN A 41 -2.60 24.08 -2.74
CA GLN A 41 -2.58 23.61 -4.12
C GLN A 41 -2.85 24.72 -5.16
N LEU A 42 -3.90 25.51 -4.98
CA LEU A 42 -4.20 26.61 -5.91
C LEU A 42 -3.11 27.67 -5.94
N PHE A 43 -2.60 28.03 -4.75
CA PHE A 43 -1.60 29.10 -4.63
C PHE A 43 -0.27 28.67 -5.23
N LYS A 44 0.20 27.45 -4.96
CA LYS A 44 1.47 26.98 -5.54
C LYS A 44 1.41 26.88 -7.08
N GLN A 45 0.27 26.50 -7.66
CA GLN A 45 0.09 26.53 -9.10
C GLN A 45 0.15 27.98 -9.63
N LEU A 46 -0.51 28.95 -8.97
CA LEU A 46 -0.43 30.36 -9.35
C LEU A 46 1.00 30.91 -9.23
N ILE A 47 1.75 30.48 -8.20
CA ILE A 47 3.15 30.85 -8.04
C ILE A 47 3.97 30.34 -9.22
N MET A 48 3.81 29.07 -9.63
CA MET A 48 4.50 28.52 -10.82
C MET A 48 4.11 29.29 -12.09
N MET A 49 2.82 29.57 -12.28
CA MET A 49 2.33 30.36 -13.43
C MET A 49 2.86 31.78 -13.45
N SER A 50 3.21 32.37 -12.31
CA SER A 50 3.79 33.72 -12.22
C SER A 50 5.30 33.79 -12.43
N GLY A 51 5.92 32.66 -12.80
CA GLY A 51 7.33 32.62 -13.20
C GLY A 51 8.31 32.21 -12.11
N PHE A 52 7.82 31.62 -11.01
CA PHE A 52 8.69 30.98 -10.03
C PHE A 52 8.92 29.52 -10.41
N ASP A 53 10.16 29.05 -10.40
CA ASP A 53 10.50 27.70 -10.81
C ASP A 53 10.47 26.68 -9.66
N LYS A 54 10.76 27.12 -8.42
CA LYS A 54 10.87 26.24 -7.25
C LYS A 54 10.33 26.93 -6.01
N TYR A 55 9.27 26.40 -5.46
CA TYR A 55 8.58 26.88 -4.27
C TYR A 55 8.60 25.83 -3.18
N TYR A 56 8.66 26.28 -1.91
CA TYR A 56 8.31 25.46 -0.75
C TYR A 56 7.61 26.29 0.32
N GLN A 57 6.86 25.60 1.16
CA GLN A 57 6.23 26.16 2.34
C GLN A 57 6.08 25.08 3.42
N VAL A 58 6.31 25.46 4.68
CA VAL A 58 5.87 24.68 5.83
C VAL A 58 4.43 25.06 6.13
N ALA A 59 3.48 24.39 5.50
CA ALA A 59 2.07 24.77 5.45
C ALA A 59 1.24 24.08 6.53
N ARG A 60 0.35 24.86 7.19
CA ARG A 60 -0.70 24.31 8.04
C ARG A 60 -1.86 23.86 7.14
N CYS A 61 -2.27 22.58 7.27
CA CYS A 61 -3.31 21.95 6.47
C CYS A 61 -4.41 21.37 7.35
N PHE A 62 -5.64 21.32 6.80
CA PHE A 62 -6.83 20.91 7.51
C PHE A 62 -7.65 19.95 6.63
N ARG A 63 -8.01 18.78 7.17
CA ARG A 63 -8.84 17.81 6.45
C ARG A 63 -9.86 17.20 7.40
N ASP A 64 -11.14 17.32 7.06
CA ASP A 64 -12.23 16.67 7.78
C ASP A 64 -12.40 15.24 7.25
N GLU A 65 -11.58 14.35 7.77
CA GLU A 65 -11.55 12.93 7.45
C GLU A 65 -11.68 12.08 8.72
N ASP A 66 -11.99 10.80 8.55
CA ASP A 66 -11.98 9.84 9.64
C ASP A 66 -10.57 9.73 10.24
N LEU A 67 -10.49 9.82 11.57
CA LEU A 67 -9.23 9.73 12.29
C LEU A 67 -8.64 8.33 12.16
N ARG A 68 -7.32 8.27 11.92
CA ARG A 68 -6.53 7.06 11.95
C ARG A 68 -5.30 7.27 12.83
N ALA A 69 -4.55 6.22 13.12
CA ALA A 69 -3.35 6.31 13.96
C ALA A 69 -2.32 7.33 13.44
N ASP A 70 -2.25 7.51 12.14
CA ASP A 70 -1.31 8.37 11.40
C ASP A 70 -1.94 9.63 10.80
N ARG A 71 -3.23 9.92 11.08
CA ARG A 71 -3.95 11.06 10.50
C ARG A 71 -4.60 11.93 11.55
N GLN A 72 -4.35 13.23 11.46
CA GLN A 72 -4.94 14.28 12.27
C GLN A 72 -5.71 15.26 11.39
N PRO A 73 -6.81 15.87 11.90
CA PRO A 73 -7.61 16.84 11.14
C PRO A 73 -6.85 18.14 10.86
N GLU A 74 -5.86 18.47 11.68
CA GLU A 74 -4.93 19.57 11.52
C GLU A 74 -3.50 19.04 11.58
N PHE A 75 -2.70 19.34 10.58
CA PHE A 75 -1.31 18.86 10.47
C PHE A 75 -0.45 19.83 9.66
N THR A 76 0.86 19.62 9.69
CA THR A 76 1.82 20.44 8.96
C THR A 76 2.41 19.62 7.80
N GLN A 77 2.43 20.22 6.61
CA GLN A 77 3.11 19.67 5.44
C GLN A 77 4.35 20.48 5.09
N LEU A 78 5.41 19.83 4.67
CA LEU A 78 6.39 20.45 3.81
C LEU A 78 5.83 20.34 2.38
N ASP A 79 5.30 21.46 1.88
CA ASP A 79 4.72 21.54 0.55
C ASP A 79 5.75 22.08 -0.44
N ILE A 80 5.91 21.41 -1.57
CA ILE A 80 6.93 21.73 -2.57
C ILE A 80 6.29 21.72 -3.96
N GLU A 81 6.66 22.69 -4.79
CA GLU A 81 6.29 22.71 -6.20
C GLU A 81 7.50 23.08 -7.07
N MET A 82 7.65 22.40 -8.19
CA MET A 82 8.72 22.64 -9.15
C MET A 82 8.18 22.66 -10.58
N SER A 83 8.65 23.62 -11.38
CA SER A 83 8.33 23.72 -12.81
C SER A 83 9.42 23.04 -13.66
N PHE A 84 9.02 22.58 -14.85
CA PHE A 84 9.93 22.04 -15.87
C PHE A 84 10.77 20.85 -15.41
N VAL A 85 10.22 20.01 -14.57
CA VAL A 85 10.86 18.80 -14.01
C VAL A 85 10.02 17.57 -14.33
N ASP A 86 10.69 16.43 -14.39
CA ASP A 86 10.05 15.14 -14.46
C ASP A 86 9.95 14.45 -13.08
N GLN A 87 9.37 13.28 -13.05
CA GLN A 87 9.18 12.51 -11.82
C GLN A 87 10.50 12.06 -11.19
N GLU A 88 11.56 11.80 -11.99
CA GLU A 88 12.89 11.42 -11.49
C GLU A 88 13.52 12.59 -10.75
N GLU A 89 13.51 13.79 -11.35
CA GLU A 89 14.06 14.99 -10.74
C GLU A 89 13.37 15.34 -9.41
N VAL A 90 12.04 15.12 -9.31
CA VAL A 90 11.31 15.28 -8.05
C VAL A 90 11.80 14.27 -7.01
N ARG A 91 11.92 13.00 -7.37
CA ARG A 91 12.42 11.97 -6.46
C ARG A 91 13.85 12.26 -5.98
N ASP A 92 14.74 12.63 -6.87
CA ASP A 92 16.13 12.95 -6.54
C ASP A 92 16.24 14.09 -5.53
N VAL A 93 15.43 15.14 -5.69
CA VAL A 93 15.38 16.25 -4.74
C VAL A 93 14.89 15.78 -3.37
N MET A 94 13.80 14.99 -3.34
CA MET A 94 13.22 14.48 -2.11
C MET A 94 14.12 13.47 -1.41
N GLU A 95 14.71 12.54 -2.13
CA GLU A 95 15.63 11.55 -1.58
C GLU A 95 16.88 12.22 -0.99
N THR A 96 17.46 13.17 -1.71
CA THR A 96 18.59 13.97 -1.20
C THR A 96 18.22 14.72 0.07
N MET A 97 17.03 15.31 0.12
CA MET A 97 16.55 16.03 1.30
C MET A 97 16.40 15.09 2.51
N VAL A 98 15.77 13.92 2.32
CA VAL A 98 15.59 12.94 3.38
C VAL A 98 16.94 12.41 3.87
N LYS A 99 17.86 12.05 2.97
CA LYS A 99 19.21 11.58 3.32
C LYS A 99 19.96 12.62 4.16
N ASN A 100 19.97 13.88 3.74
CA ASN A 100 20.63 14.97 4.48
C ASN A 100 19.98 15.19 5.86
N LEU A 101 18.64 15.15 5.93
CA LEU A 101 17.92 15.30 7.19
C LEU A 101 18.29 14.20 8.19
N PHE A 102 18.35 12.94 7.75
CA PHE A 102 18.73 11.82 8.60
C PHE A 102 20.19 11.91 9.05
N GLU A 103 21.07 12.33 8.17
CA GLU A 103 22.48 12.54 8.51
C GLU A 103 22.66 13.68 9.54
N GLU A 104 22.04 14.84 9.32
CA GLU A 104 22.18 16.00 10.18
C GLU A 104 21.52 15.81 11.56
N VAL A 105 20.34 15.19 11.62
CA VAL A 105 19.54 15.08 12.86
C VAL A 105 19.83 13.80 13.63
N LEU A 106 20.01 12.67 12.92
CA LEU A 106 20.15 11.35 13.52
C LEU A 106 21.58 10.79 13.42
N SER A 107 22.49 11.47 12.71
CA SER A 107 23.82 10.96 12.35
C SER A 107 23.74 9.59 11.66
N TYR A 108 22.67 9.37 10.90
CA TYR A 108 22.42 8.15 10.15
C TYR A 108 22.62 8.38 8.66
N GLN A 109 23.47 7.58 8.05
CA GLN A 109 23.74 7.62 6.61
C GLN A 109 23.11 6.42 5.92
N PHE A 110 22.38 6.65 4.84
CA PHE A 110 21.90 5.59 3.97
C PHE A 110 23.02 5.18 3.02
N GLU A 111 23.36 3.90 2.99
CA GLU A 111 24.47 3.34 2.20
C GLU A 111 24.16 3.31 0.70
N SER A 112 22.89 3.29 0.31
CA SER A 112 22.47 3.18 -1.10
C SER A 112 21.36 4.18 -1.44
N GLU A 113 20.99 4.23 -2.71
CA GLU A 113 19.73 4.86 -3.16
C GLU A 113 18.54 4.10 -2.59
N PHE A 114 17.41 4.79 -2.46
CA PHE A 114 16.18 4.15 -2.01
C PHE A 114 15.68 3.17 -3.08
N GLU A 115 15.27 1.99 -2.64
CA GLU A 115 14.72 0.97 -3.53
C GLU A 115 13.49 1.53 -4.28
N LYS A 116 13.34 1.15 -5.55
CA LYS A 116 12.17 1.46 -6.36
C LYS A 116 11.38 0.19 -6.62
N ILE A 117 10.08 0.22 -6.31
CA ILE A 117 9.15 -0.86 -6.60
C ILE A 117 7.91 -0.29 -7.29
N THR A 118 7.36 -1.00 -8.27
CA THR A 118 6.11 -0.58 -8.90
C THR A 118 4.93 -0.76 -7.94
N TYR A 119 3.89 0.07 -8.08
CA TYR A 119 2.63 -0.11 -7.35
C TYR A 119 2.09 -1.54 -7.50
N ARG A 120 2.13 -2.07 -8.72
CA ARG A 120 1.69 -3.44 -9.02
C ARG A 120 2.46 -4.46 -8.18
N ASP A 121 3.78 -4.35 -8.16
CA ASP A 121 4.63 -5.30 -7.42
C ASP A 121 4.49 -5.11 -5.90
N ALA A 122 4.34 -3.86 -5.43
CA ALA A 122 4.07 -3.57 -4.02
C ALA A 122 2.75 -4.24 -3.56
N MET A 123 1.68 -4.07 -4.31
CA MET A 123 0.39 -4.71 -4.04
C MET A 123 0.46 -6.24 -4.18
N HIS A 124 1.22 -6.74 -5.14
CA HIS A 124 1.34 -8.18 -5.38
C HIS A 124 2.16 -8.90 -4.29
N ARG A 125 3.30 -8.31 -3.89
CA ARG A 125 4.24 -8.92 -2.94
C ARG A 125 3.93 -8.60 -1.47
N TYR A 126 3.34 -7.44 -1.19
CA TYR A 126 3.14 -6.98 0.19
C TYR A 126 1.67 -6.69 0.55
N GLY A 127 0.80 -6.63 -0.44
CA GLY A 127 -0.61 -6.30 -0.25
C GLY A 127 -0.87 -4.84 0.16
N SER A 128 0.11 -3.95 -0.05
CA SER A 128 0.06 -2.54 0.37
C SER A 128 0.85 -1.67 -0.59
N ASP A 129 0.37 -0.45 -0.83
CA ASP A 129 1.06 0.61 -1.55
C ASP A 129 2.10 1.38 -0.69
N HIS A 130 2.19 1.06 0.59
CA HIS A 130 3.18 1.58 1.54
C HIS A 130 3.76 0.42 2.39
N PRO A 131 4.47 -0.53 1.77
CA PRO A 131 4.93 -1.73 2.45
C PRO A 131 6.00 -1.43 3.51
N HIS A 132 5.91 -2.13 4.63
CA HIS A 132 6.96 -2.12 5.64
C HIS A 132 8.14 -2.98 5.17
N MET A 133 9.17 -2.37 4.58
CA MET A 133 10.30 -3.07 3.96
C MET A 133 11.25 -3.75 4.96
N GLY A 134 11.15 -3.43 6.24
CA GLY A 134 11.87 -4.14 7.32
C GLY A 134 11.30 -5.52 7.68
N ILE A 135 10.31 -6.01 6.94
CA ILE A 135 9.70 -7.33 7.13
C ILE A 135 9.98 -8.19 5.89
N ASP A 136 10.60 -9.35 6.06
CA ASP A 136 10.95 -10.25 4.94
C ASP A 136 9.81 -11.19 4.51
N LEU A 137 8.65 -11.13 5.14
CA LEU A 137 7.49 -11.90 4.72
C LEU A 137 6.89 -11.29 3.45
N GLU A 138 6.78 -12.08 2.38
CA GLU A 138 6.13 -11.67 1.13
C GLU A 138 4.93 -12.56 0.83
N LEU A 139 3.90 -11.97 0.22
CA LEU A 139 2.82 -12.71 -0.37
C LEU A 139 3.33 -13.41 -1.62
N GLN A 140 3.09 -14.70 -1.71
CA GLN A 140 3.41 -15.50 -2.90
C GLN A 140 2.13 -15.92 -3.60
N ASP A 141 2.02 -15.59 -4.88
CA ASP A 141 0.86 -15.98 -5.69
C ASP A 141 0.95 -17.46 -6.06
N VAL A 142 -0.15 -18.16 -5.85
CA VAL A 142 -0.30 -19.58 -6.16
C VAL A 142 -1.58 -19.86 -6.95
N SER A 143 -2.16 -18.83 -7.57
CA SER A 143 -3.41 -18.93 -8.31
C SER A 143 -3.34 -19.98 -9.43
N ASP A 144 -2.23 -20.00 -10.17
CA ASP A 144 -2.01 -20.96 -11.25
C ASP A 144 -2.02 -22.43 -10.80
N LEU A 145 -1.63 -22.70 -9.55
CA LEU A 145 -1.66 -24.03 -8.95
C LEU A 145 -3.05 -24.45 -8.45
N MET A 146 -3.97 -23.49 -8.34
CA MET A 146 -5.29 -23.69 -7.73
C MET A 146 -6.45 -23.72 -8.72
N THR A 147 -6.18 -23.62 -10.02
CA THR A 147 -7.22 -23.56 -11.07
C THR A 147 -8.11 -24.79 -11.12
N ASP A 148 -7.52 -25.99 -10.96
CA ASP A 148 -8.18 -27.28 -11.17
C ASP A 148 -8.48 -28.05 -9.86
N VAL A 149 -8.19 -27.45 -8.69
CA VAL A 149 -8.42 -28.10 -7.41
C VAL A 149 -9.92 -28.23 -7.09
N GLU A 150 -10.30 -29.32 -6.41
CA GLU A 150 -11.69 -29.55 -5.99
C GLU A 150 -12.19 -28.50 -4.97
N PHE A 151 -11.28 -27.85 -4.27
CA PHE A 151 -11.59 -26.84 -3.24
C PHE A 151 -12.09 -25.55 -3.87
N LYS A 152 -13.42 -25.41 -4.00
CA LYS A 152 -14.09 -24.26 -4.64
C LYS A 152 -13.68 -22.90 -4.06
N VAL A 153 -13.27 -22.86 -2.79
CA VAL A 153 -12.76 -21.64 -2.16
C VAL A 153 -11.48 -21.16 -2.82
N PHE A 154 -10.67 -22.05 -3.39
CA PHE A 154 -9.46 -21.72 -4.12
C PHE A 154 -9.67 -21.67 -5.63
N SER A 155 -10.30 -22.72 -6.22
CA SER A 155 -10.47 -22.75 -7.68
C SER A 155 -11.40 -21.65 -8.20
N GLY A 156 -12.35 -21.17 -7.41
CA GLY A 156 -13.20 -20.04 -7.79
C GLY A 156 -12.37 -18.76 -8.04
N PRO A 157 -11.67 -18.24 -7.03
CA PRO A 157 -10.80 -17.07 -7.18
C PRO A 157 -9.65 -17.29 -8.18
N ALA A 158 -9.07 -18.49 -8.24
CA ALA A 158 -7.99 -18.80 -9.16
C ALA A 158 -8.37 -18.66 -10.63
N ASN A 159 -9.65 -18.87 -10.97
CA ASN A 159 -10.18 -18.75 -12.32
C ASN A 159 -10.88 -17.41 -12.63
N ALA A 160 -10.92 -16.47 -11.68
CA ALA A 160 -11.55 -15.17 -11.85
C ALA A 160 -10.50 -14.07 -12.04
N SER A 161 -10.70 -13.23 -13.05
CA SER A 161 -9.71 -12.21 -13.47
C SER A 161 -9.46 -11.08 -12.44
N ASP A 162 -10.43 -10.84 -11.54
CA ASP A 162 -10.35 -9.82 -10.48
C ASP A 162 -9.96 -10.39 -9.11
N SER A 163 -9.57 -11.66 -9.07
CA SER A 163 -9.35 -12.43 -7.86
C SER A 163 -7.96 -13.10 -7.89
N ARG A 164 -7.52 -13.57 -6.74
CA ARG A 164 -6.26 -14.32 -6.62
C ARG A 164 -6.28 -15.30 -5.45
N VAL A 165 -5.38 -16.28 -5.51
CA VAL A 165 -5.00 -17.10 -4.37
C VAL A 165 -3.53 -16.81 -4.05
N ALA A 166 -3.28 -16.29 -2.86
CA ALA A 166 -1.93 -16.01 -2.40
C ALA A 166 -1.68 -16.60 -1.02
N CYS A 167 -0.41 -16.74 -0.66
CA CYS A 167 -0.04 -17.27 0.63
C CYS A 167 1.11 -16.48 1.27
N LEU A 168 1.23 -16.63 2.60
CA LEU A 168 2.34 -16.18 3.42
C LEU A 168 2.99 -17.40 4.06
N LYS A 169 4.30 -17.58 3.89
CA LYS A 169 5.08 -18.62 4.56
C LYS A 169 5.75 -18.04 5.80
N LEU A 170 5.27 -18.40 6.98
CA LEU A 170 5.88 -18.05 8.26
C LEU A 170 6.85 -19.13 8.67
N GLU A 171 8.13 -18.78 8.76
CA GLU A 171 9.19 -19.71 9.10
C GLU A 171 9.26 -19.98 10.60
N ARG A 172 9.61 -21.23 10.98
CA ARG A 172 9.85 -21.66 12.38
C ARG A 172 8.70 -21.36 13.33
N ALA A 173 7.47 -21.56 12.89
CA ALA A 173 6.25 -21.30 13.65
C ALA A 173 5.55 -22.59 14.13
N SER A 174 6.32 -23.67 14.38
CA SER A 174 5.79 -24.98 14.80
C SER A 174 4.87 -24.89 16.02
N ASP A 175 5.20 -23.98 16.96
CA ASP A 175 4.52 -23.82 18.23
C ASP A 175 3.22 -23.01 18.13
N ILE A 176 2.85 -22.54 16.92
CA ILE A 176 1.62 -21.80 16.73
C ILE A 176 0.41 -22.65 17.14
N THR A 177 -0.34 -22.15 18.09
CA THR A 177 -1.50 -22.85 18.64
C THR A 177 -2.73 -22.66 17.76
N ARG A 178 -3.70 -23.57 17.89
CA ARG A 178 -4.99 -23.42 17.22
C ARG A 178 -5.69 -22.09 17.57
N LYS A 179 -5.61 -21.69 18.83
CA LYS A 179 -6.19 -20.42 19.30
C LYS A 179 -5.57 -19.21 18.60
N GLN A 180 -4.25 -19.22 18.37
CA GLN A 180 -3.60 -18.14 17.62
C GLN A 180 -4.08 -18.11 16.15
N ILE A 181 -4.21 -19.28 15.50
CA ILE A 181 -4.75 -19.39 14.15
C ILE A 181 -6.20 -18.89 14.09
N ASP A 182 -7.03 -19.23 15.08
CA ASP A 182 -8.40 -18.73 15.17
C ASP A 182 -8.43 -17.21 15.36
N ASN A 183 -7.51 -16.64 16.15
CA ASN A 183 -7.34 -15.18 16.29
C ASN A 183 -6.91 -14.52 14.96
N TYR A 184 -5.97 -15.10 14.22
CA TYR A 184 -5.59 -14.58 12.90
C TYR A 184 -6.72 -14.69 11.89
N THR A 185 -7.53 -15.74 11.98
CA THR A 185 -8.74 -15.88 11.14
C THR A 185 -9.75 -14.76 11.44
N ALA A 186 -9.97 -14.44 12.71
CA ALA A 186 -10.81 -13.31 13.10
C ALA A 186 -10.23 -11.97 12.63
N PHE A 187 -8.93 -11.78 12.79
CA PHE A 187 -8.21 -10.57 12.37
C PHE A 187 -8.33 -10.31 10.86
N VAL A 188 -8.05 -11.31 10.02
CA VAL A 188 -8.21 -11.14 8.57
C VAL A 188 -9.67 -10.91 8.16
N GLY A 189 -10.62 -11.37 8.96
CA GLY A 189 -12.05 -11.11 8.79
C GLY A 189 -12.41 -9.61 8.86
N GLU A 190 -11.69 -8.83 9.65
CA GLU A 190 -11.85 -7.37 9.73
C GLU A 190 -11.53 -6.67 8.41
N TYR A 191 -10.70 -7.31 7.56
CA TYR A 191 -10.34 -6.84 6.22
C TYR A 191 -11.18 -7.48 5.10
N GLY A 192 -12.25 -8.18 5.47
CA GLY A 192 -13.22 -8.76 4.52
C GLY A 192 -12.94 -10.20 4.09
N ALA A 193 -11.88 -10.84 4.58
CA ALA A 193 -11.63 -12.24 4.29
C ALA A 193 -12.68 -13.14 4.98
N LYS A 194 -13.16 -14.17 4.25
CA LYS A 194 -14.18 -15.11 4.77
C LYS A 194 -13.59 -16.23 5.64
N GLY A 195 -12.26 -16.35 5.65
CA GLY A 195 -11.53 -17.35 6.41
C GLY A 195 -10.04 -17.28 6.12
N LEU A 196 -9.27 -18.05 6.85
CA LEU A 196 -7.82 -18.17 6.71
C LEU A 196 -7.46 -19.66 6.68
N ALA A 197 -7.19 -20.18 5.49
CA ALA A 197 -6.70 -21.56 5.36
C ALA A 197 -5.19 -21.59 5.71
N TYR A 198 -4.73 -22.74 6.20
CA TYR A 198 -3.31 -22.88 6.56
C TYR A 198 -2.81 -24.31 6.35
N ILE A 199 -1.51 -24.46 6.16
CA ILE A 199 -0.79 -25.74 6.16
C ILE A 199 0.36 -25.62 7.15
N LYS A 200 0.50 -26.56 8.08
CA LYS A 200 1.67 -26.75 8.94
C LYS A 200 2.61 -27.78 8.33
N VAL A 201 3.90 -27.49 8.30
CA VAL A 201 4.93 -28.39 7.82
C VAL A 201 5.56 -29.08 9.03
N GLN A 202 5.36 -30.38 9.17
CA GLN A 202 5.90 -31.16 10.28
C GLN A 202 7.20 -31.87 9.90
N ASP A 203 7.23 -32.50 8.74
CA ASP A 203 8.39 -33.24 8.21
C ASP A 203 8.36 -33.18 6.67
N ILE A 204 9.07 -32.21 6.11
CA ILE A 204 9.10 -32.00 4.65
C ILE A 204 9.71 -33.18 3.90
N GLY A 205 10.57 -33.94 4.56
CA GLY A 205 11.19 -35.14 3.97
C GLY A 205 10.20 -36.25 3.63
N GLN A 206 9.01 -36.24 4.23
CA GLN A 206 7.90 -37.14 3.92
C GLN A 206 6.98 -36.58 2.80
N GLY A 207 7.33 -35.44 2.21
CA GLY A 207 6.51 -34.79 1.17
C GLY A 207 5.09 -34.47 1.66
N PRO A 208 4.03 -34.80 0.87
CA PRO A 208 2.65 -34.50 1.24
C PRO A 208 2.20 -35.06 2.59
N GLN A 209 2.79 -36.20 3.03
CA GLN A 209 2.43 -36.87 4.28
C GLN A 209 3.02 -36.16 5.52
N GLY A 210 4.06 -35.35 5.34
CA GLY A 210 4.65 -34.53 6.40
C GLY A 210 3.93 -33.20 6.63
N LEU A 211 2.83 -32.95 5.92
CA LEU A 211 2.02 -31.76 6.06
C LEU A 211 0.76 -32.02 6.89
N GLN A 212 0.33 -31.00 7.64
CA GLN A 212 -0.89 -31.06 8.44
C GLN A 212 -1.82 -29.91 8.12
N SER A 213 -3.01 -30.20 7.60
CA SER A 213 -4.04 -29.19 7.33
C SER A 213 -5.39 -29.82 7.03
N PRO A 214 -6.50 -29.14 7.39
CA PRO A 214 -7.85 -29.54 6.97
C PRO A 214 -8.09 -29.47 5.46
N ILE A 215 -7.31 -28.65 4.71
CA ILE A 215 -7.51 -28.42 3.27
C ILE A 215 -6.80 -29.46 2.39
N LEU A 216 -5.83 -30.21 2.92
CA LEU A 216 -5.05 -31.19 2.13
C LEU A 216 -5.91 -32.25 1.43
N LYS A 217 -7.02 -32.63 2.03
CA LYS A 217 -7.96 -33.60 1.42
C LYS A 217 -8.65 -33.12 0.14
N PHE A 218 -8.53 -31.85 -0.18
CA PHE A 218 -9.10 -31.24 -1.38
C PHE A 218 -8.05 -30.87 -2.42
N LEU A 219 -6.77 -31.10 -2.11
CA LEU A 219 -5.63 -30.87 -3.00
C LEU A 219 -5.07 -32.23 -3.42
N ASP A 220 -4.81 -32.40 -4.68
CA ASP A 220 -4.13 -33.61 -5.18
C ASP A 220 -2.61 -33.56 -4.88
N GLU A 221 -1.95 -34.71 -4.98
CA GLU A 221 -0.52 -34.83 -4.69
C GLU A 221 0.34 -33.98 -5.65
N SER A 222 -0.09 -33.77 -6.88
CA SER A 222 0.64 -32.92 -7.84
C SER A 222 0.61 -31.45 -7.45
N THR A 223 -0.54 -30.95 -7.04
CA THR A 223 -0.71 -29.58 -6.51
C THR A 223 0.10 -29.38 -5.24
N ILE A 224 0.06 -30.32 -4.29
CA ILE A 224 0.83 -30.26 -3.06
C ILE A 224 2.33 -30.24 -3.36
N SER A 225 2.80 -31.10 -4.27
CA SER A 225 4.21 -31.17 -4.67
C SER A 225 4.67 -29.86 -5.33
N ALA A 226 3.85 -29.28 -6.21
CA ALA A 226 4.12 -27.98 -6.83
C ALA A 226 4.15 -26.82 -5.82
N LEU A 227 3.28 -26.86 -4.79
CA LEU A 227 3.32 -25.91 -3.67
C LEU A 227 4.63 -26.03 -2.88
N ILE A 228 5.04 -27.25 -2.54
CA ILE A 228 6.30 -27.51 -1.84
C ILE A 228 7.48 -26.99 -2.65
N GLU A 229 7.53 -27.28 -3.96
CA GLU A 229 8.59 -26.81 -4.84
C GLU A 229 8.65 -25.26 -4.90
N ARG A 230 7.49 -24.61 -5.09
CA ARG A 230 7.42 -23.13 -5.20
C ARG A 230 7.77 -22.41 -3.91
N LEU A 231 7.23 -22.87 -2.78
CA LEU A 231 7.37 -22.19 -1.49
C LEU A 231 8.63 -22.61 -0.73
N ASN A 232 9.25 -23.73 -1.13
CA ASN A 232 10.42 -24.32 -0.46
C ASN A 232 10.32 -24.28 1.06
N PRO A 233 9.24 -24.82 1.65
CA PRO A 233 9.05 -24.76 3.09
C PRO A 233 10.01 -25.72 3.81
N GLN A 234 10.28 -25.41 5.08
CA GLN A 234 11.08 -26.24 5.97
C GLN A 234 10.24 -26.77 7.13
N ASP A 235 10.79 -27.76 7.84
CA ASP A 235 10.14 -28.27 9.04
C ASP A 235 9.88 -27.16 10.06
N GLY A 236 8.64 -27.10 10.53
CA GLY A 236 8.19 -26.09 11.47
C GLY A 236 7.59 -24.84 10.82
N ASP A 237 7.57 -24.73 9.49
CA ASP A 237 6.93 -23.61 8.81
C ASP A 237 5.40 -23.74 8.85
N VAL A 238 4.74 -22.58 8.78
CA VAL A 238 3.29 -22.48 8.62
C VAL A 238 2.96 -21.59 7.41
N ILE A 239 2.15 -22.12 6.51
CA ILE A 239 1.73 -21.41 5.30
C ILE A 239 0.26 -21.00 5.48
N PHE A 240 -0.02 -19.70 5.41
CA PHE A 240 -1.37 -19.14 5.46
C PHE A 240 -1.83 -18.76 4.06
N PHE A 241 -3.11 -19.01 3.72
CA PHE A 241 -3.66 -18.75 2.40
C PHE A 241 -4.84 -17.78 2.47
N GLY A 242 -4.85 -16.82 1.54
CA GLY A 242 -5.99 -15.97 1.24
C GLY A 242 -6.49 -16.26 -0.19
N ALA A 243 -7.80 -16.34 -0.38
CA ALA A 243 -8.44 -16.61 -1.65
C ALA A 243 -9.77 -15.87 -1.74
N ASP A 244 -9.79 -14.80 -2.50
CA ASP A 244 -10.98 -13.94 -2.75
C ASP A 244 -10.62 -12.95 -3.88
N LYS A 245 -11.40 -11.86 -4.02
CA LYS A 245 -11.01 -10.72 -4.85
C LYS A 245 -9.65 -10.20 -4.47
N SER A 246 -8.86 -9.77 -5.44
CA SER A 246 -7.47 -9.35 -5.23
C SER A 246 -7.32 -8.25 -4.16
N ASN A 247 -8.26 -7.28 -4.12
CA ASN A 247 -8.24 -6.24 -3.10
C ASN A 247 -8.46 -6.78 -1.67
N ILE A 248 -9.32 -7.80 -1.49
CA ILE A 248 -9.55 -8.45 -0.19
C ILE A 248 -8.34 -9.27 0.23
N VAL A 249 -7.77 -10.05 -0.69
CA VAL A 249 -6.56 -10.85 -0.42
C VAL A 249 -5.40 -9.93 -0.05
N ASN A 250 -5.18 -8.86 -0.81
CA ASN A 250 -4.13 -7.89 -0.55
C ASN A 250 -4.31 -7.23 0.83
N ALA A 251 -5.50 -6.70 1.13
CA ALA A 251 -5.76 -6.05 2.41
C ALA A 251 -5.61 -7.02 3.60
N SER A 252 -6.16 -8.21 3.49
CA SER A 252 -6.17 -9.19 4.59
C SER A 252 -4.80 -9.83 4.83
N LEU A 253 -4.14 -10.32 3.78
CA LEU A 253 -2.80 -10.91 3.93
C LEU A 253 -1.73 -9.85 4.15
N GLY A 254 -1.85 -8.65 3.57
CA GLY A 254 -0.96 -7.53 3.84
C GLY A 254 -0.99 -7.11 5.32
N ALA A 255 -2.18 -7.01 5.92
CA ALA A 255 -2.33 -6.76 7.34
C ALA A 255 -1.81 -7.94 8.18
N LEU A 256 -2.12 -9.18 7.80
CA LEU A 256 -1.63 -10.38 8.49
C LEU A 256 -0.10 -10.47 8.46
N ARG A 257 0.54 -10.10 7.36
CA ARG A 257 1.99 -10.02 7.21
C ARG A 257 2.63 -9.18 8.33
N VAL A 258 2.09 -7.98 8.55
CA VAL A 258 2.58 -7.07 9.61
C VAL A 258 2.30 -7.66 10.99
N LYS A 259 1.08 -8.16 11.20
CA LYS A 259 0.69 -8.78 12.47
C LYS A 259 1.57 -9.99 12.85
N LEU A 260 1.88 -10.85 11.89
CA LEU A 260 2.79 -11.99 12.11
C LEU A 260 4.21 -11.50 12.43
N ALA A 261 4.68 -10.47 11.72
CA ALA A 261 6.01 -9.92 11.97
C ALA A 261 6.14 -9.32 13.38
N GLU A 262 5.09 -8.65 13.87
CA GLU A 262 5.03 -8.16 15.25
C GLU A 262 5.02 -9.31 16.27
N ASP A 263 4.13 -10.28 16.09
CA ASP A 263 3.93 -11.37 17.05
C ASP A 263 5.14 -12.31 17.13
N PHE A 264 5.90 -12.44 16.05
CA PHE A 264 7.10 -13.30 15.97
C PHE A 264 8.42 -12.53 15.99
N ASN A 265 8.41 -11.22 16.25
CA ASN A 265 9.59 -10.36 16.30
C ASN A 265 10.47 -10.44 15.03
N LEU A 266 9.81 -10.40 13.86
CA LEU A 266 10.47 -10.48 12.56
C LEU A 266 10.78 -9.12 11.94
N ILE A 267 10.45 -8.02 12.63
CA ILE A 267 10.70 -6.67 12.16
C ILE A 267 12.18 -6.35 12.35
N LYS A 268 12.87 -6.05 11.28
CA LYS A 268 14.26 -5.61 11.31
C LYS A 268 14.38 -4.21 11.91
N GLU A 269 15.41 -3.99 12.69
CA GLU A 269 15.78 -2.66 13.17
C GLU A 269 16.37 -1.81 12.03
N GLY A 270 16.06 -0.51 12.02
CA GLY A 270 16.59 0.44 11.05
C GLY A 270 15.54 1.10 10.18
N TRP A 271 16.00 1.78 9.14
CA TRP A 271 15.17 2.54 8.21
C TRP A 271 15.28 1.94 6.81
N PHE A 272 14.14 1.62 6.23
CA PHE A 272 14.02 0.92 4.94
C PHE A 272 13.13 1.75 3.99
N PRO A 273 13.59 2.93 3.54
CA PRO A 273 12.81 3.76 2.63
C PRO A 273 12.68 3.10 1.26
N VAL A 274 11.50 3.26 0.67
CA VAL A 274 11.18 2.72 -0.65
C VAL A 274 10.37 3.73 -1.44
N TRP A 275 10.64 3.86 -2.72
CA TRP A 275 9.82 4.56 -3.68
C TRP A 275 8.81 3.58 -4.30
N VAL A 276 7.54 3.79 -4.04
CA VAL A 276 6.49 3.11 -4.80
C VAL A 276 6.14 3.99 -5.98
N VAL A 277 6.31 3.45 -7.19
CA VAL A 277 6.18 4.17 -8.46
C VAL A 277 5.10 3.53 -9.35
N ASP A 278 4.76 4.19 -10.46
CA ASP A 278 3.82 3.68 -11.45
C ASP A 278 2.44 3.35 -10.87
N PHE A 279 1.91 4.25 -10.05
CA PHE A 279 0.54 4.15 -9.56
C PHE A 279 -0.46 4.20 -10.72
N PRO A 280 -1.60 3.48 -10.62
CA PRO A 280 -2.68 3.63 -11.57
C PRO A 280 -3.23 5.06 -11.51
N MET A 281 -3.63 5.61 -12.64
CA MET A 281 -4.20 6.95 -12.70
C MET A 281 -5.61 6.99 -12.08
N PHE A 282 -6.36 5.91 -12.25
CA PHE A 282 -7.74 5.76 -11.78
C PHE A 282 -7.95 4.40 -11.14
N HIS A 283 -8.89 4.35 -10.20
CA HIS A 283 -9.48 3.11 -9.71
C HIS A 283 -11.00 3.13 -9.83
N TRP A 284 -11.61 1.95 -9.85
CA TRP A 284 -13.06 1.80 -9.91
C TRP A 284 -13.68 1.84 -8.51
N ASP A 285 -14.49 2.87 -8.24
CA ASP A 285 -15.31 2.91 -7.03
C ASP A 285 -16.60 2.09 -7.23
N SER A 286 -16.67 0.94 -6.57
CA SER A 286 -17.81 0.02 -6.68
C SER A 286 -19.09 0.56 -6.01
N LYS A 287 -18.98 1.49 -5.06
CA LYS A 287 -20.13 2.11 -4.37
C LYS A 287 -20.77 3.18 -5.24
N GLU A 288 -19.92 4.05 -5.79
CA GLU A 288 -20.37 5.14 -6.65
C GLU A 288 -20.48 4.74 -8.13
N LYS A 289 -20.00 3.54 -8.48
CA LYS A 289 -20.02 2.96 -9.85
C LYS A 289 -19.40 3.90 -10.88
N ARG A 290 -18.24 4.46 -10.54
CA ARG A 290 -17.49 5.37 -11.42
C ARG A 290 -15.98 5.20 -11.25
N TRP A 291 -15.24 5.65 -12.22
CA TRP A 291 -13.79 5.81 -12.11
C TRP A 291 -13.47 7.06 -11.27
N VAL A 292 -12.53 6.91 -10.35
CA VAL A 292 -12.05 7.98 -9.45
C VAL A 292 -10.54 8.06 -9.59
N SER A 293 -9.99 9.28 -9.53
CA SER A 293 -8.54 9.49 -9.51
C SER A 293 -7.93 8.79 -8.29
N GLU A 294 -6.83 8.07 -8.51
CA GLU A 294 -6.16 7.39 -7.39
C GLU A 294 -5.60 8.39 -6.37
N HIS A 295 -4.93 9.43 -6.83
CA HIS A 295 -4.36 10.46 -5.96
C HIS A 295 -5.01 11.83 -6.12
N HIS A 296 -4.89 12.41 -7.33
CA HIS A 296 -5.34 13.77 -7.56
C HIS A 296 -5.81 13.96 -9.01
N PRO A 297 -6.89 14.73 -9.25
CA PRO A 297 -7.40 14.97 -10.61
C PRO A 297 -6.43 15.75 -11.52
N PHE A 298 -5.39 16.37 -10.97
CA PHE A 298 -4.35 17.08 -11.73
C PHE A 298 -3.20 16.19 -12.19
N THR A 299 -3.20 14.90 -11.79
CA THR A 299 -2.19 13.94 -12.24
C THR A 299 -2.27 13.79 -13.76
N SER A 300 -1.13 13.96 -14.43
CA SER A 300 -1.02 13.76 -15.87
C SER A 300 -0.58 12.32 -16.18
N PRO A 301 -1.12 11.68 -17.22
CA PRO A 301 -0.61 10.38 -17.67
C PRO A 301 0.82 10.51 -18.19
N ILE A 302 1.61 9.44 -18.02
CA ILE A 302 3.00 9.38 -18.53
C ILE A 302 3.04 9.59 -20.04
N ASN A 303 2.11 8.97 -20.77
CA ASN A 303 1.94 9.18 -22.19
C ASN A 303 0.59 9.89 -22.45
N SER A 304 0.66 11.15 -22.80
CA SER A 304 -0.50 11.98 -23.09
C SER A 304 -0.88 12.05 -24.57
N SER A 305 -0.28 11.20 -25.43
CA SER A 305 -0.70 11.13 -26.83
C SER A 305 -2.14 10.63 -26.94
N HIS A 306 -2.90 11.17 -27.88
CA HIS A 306 -4.31 10.81 -28.07
C HIS A 306 -4.49 9.30 -28.30
N ASP A 307 -3.59 8.68 -29.06
CA ASP A 307 -3.65 7.26 -29.38
C ASP A 307 -3.41 6.40 -28.13
N ALA A 308 -2.43 6.75 -27.29
CA ALA A 308 -2.15 6.05 -26.03
C ALA A 308 -3.28 6.18 -25.00
N LEU A 309 -4.05 7.29 -25.04
CA LEU A 309 -5.21 7.48 -24.13
C LEU A 309 -6.45 6.71 -24.58
N ILE A 310 -6.52 6.30 -25.85
CA ILE A 310 -7.65 5.51 -26.39
C ILE A 310 -7.38 4.00 -26.24
N GLU A 311 -6.11 3.57 -26.34
CA GLU A 311 -5.71 2.17 -26.32
C GLU A 311 -5.61 1.56 -24.91
N ASN A 312 -5.62 2.37 -23.85
CA ASN A 312 -5.59 1.98 -22.43
C ASN A 312 -6.89 2.36 -21.72
#